data_b721226752f5cf7c8cbb356f9b26c657
#
_entry.id   b721226752f5cf7c8cbb356f9b26c657
#
_cell.length_a   1.000
_cell.length_b   1.000
_cell.length_c   1.000
_cell.angle_alpha   90.00
_cell.angle_beta   90.00
_cell.angle_gamma   90.00
#
_symmetry.space_group_name_H-M   'P 1'
#
loop_
_entity.id
_entity.type
_entity.pdbx_description
1 polymer ?
#
loop_
_entity_poly.entity_id
_entity_poly.type
_entity_poly.pdbx_seq_one_letter_code
_entity_poly.pdbx_strand_id
1 'polypeptide(L)'
;TLGHNLMFNHPYASQRFSQAHENMTLLKSIFKSGNLSDFIALVESEALTLHAMMMTSSPYFILMKPNTLAVINKIWEFRNKTGFNLCFTLDAGANVHLLYPKSEAKETLDFIQNELISFCENNQYIIDEMGDGALEH
;
A
#
# COMPACT_ATOMS: atom_id res chain seq x y z
N THR A 1 -5.47 14.55 -13.75
CA THR A 1 -6.70 13.84 -13.28
C THR A 1 -7.41 14.68 -12.24
N LEU A 2 -8.72 14.42 -12.01
CA LEU A 2 -9.52 15.12 -11.00
C LEU A 2 -8.84 15.05 -9.61
N GLY A 3 -8.33 13.89 -9.21
CA GLY A 3 -7.65 13.70 -7.93
C GLY A 3 -6.44 14.61 -7.74
N HIS A 4 -5.60 14.78 -8.77
CA HIS A 4 -4.46 15.70 -8.69
C HIS A 4 -4.89 17.15 -8.47
N ASN A 5 -5.92 17.60 -9.18
CA ASN A 5 -6.41 18.99 -9.04
C ASN A 5 -7.00 19.25 -7.64
N LEU A 6 -7.64 18.27 -7.03
CA LEU A 6 -8.20 18.38 -5.69
C LEU A 6 -7.10 18.49 -4.61
N MET A 7 -5.92 17.87 -4.84
CA MET A 7 -4.81 17.92 -3.89
C MET A 7 -4.19 19.32 -3.74
N PHE A 8 -4.10 20.11 -4.82
CA PHE A 8 -3.50 21.45 -4.76
C PHE A 8 -4.22 22.41 -3.81
N ASN A 9 -5.53 22.29 -3.71
CA ASN A 9 -6.37 23.16 -2.88
C ASN A 9 -6.72 22.54 -1.53
N HIS A 10 -6.13 21.39 -1.20
CA HIS A 10 -6.40 20.71 0.06
C HIS A 10 -5.73 21.46 1.23
N PRO A 11 -6.41 21.63 2.40
CA PRO A 11 -5.84 22.33 3.56
C PRO A 11 -4.49 21.80 4.03
N TYR A 12 -4.22 20.52 3.82
CA TYR A 12 -2.97 19.85 4.23
C TYR A 12 -1.99 19.59 3.07
N ALA A 13 -2.19 20.23 1.91
CA ALA A 13 -1.34 19.98 0.72
C ALA A 13 0.14 20.24 0.98
N SER A 14 0.48 21.37 1.61
CA SER A 14 1.88 21.72 1.89
C SER A 14 2.56 20.71 2.82
N GLN A 15 1.87 20.29 3.88
CA GLN A 15 2.36 19.26 4.80
C GLN A 15 2.56 17.92 4.10
N ARG A 16 1.63 17.55 3.23
CA ARG A 16 1.73 16.31 2.45
C ARG A 16 2.92 16.34 1.48
N PHE A 17 3.19 17.46 0.84
CA PHE A 17 4.36 17.60 -0.03
C PHE A 17 5.68 17.50 0.76
N SER A 18 5.78 18.15 1.92
CA SER A 18 6.94 18.00 2.80
C SER A 18 7.12 16.54 3.23
N GLN A 19 6.06 15.91 3.70
CA GLN A 19 6.06 14.49 4.09
C GLN A 19 6.55 13.59 2.95
N ALA A 20 6.09 13.82 1.70
CA ALA A 20 6.51 13.00 0.56
C ALA A 20 8.03 13.09 0.30
N HIS A 21 8.62 14.28 0.45
CA HIS A 21 10.07 14.45 0.32
C HIS A 21 10.84 13.77 1.46
N GLU A 22 10.37 13.90 2.68
CA GLU A 22 10.95 13.23 3.85
C GLU A 22 10.87 11.70 3.69
N ASN A 23 9.70 11.18 3.30
CA ASN A 23 9.47 9.77 3.08
C ASN A 23 10.31 9.20 1.93
N MET A 24 10.56 9.97 0.88
CA MET A 24 11.48 9.56 -0.19
C MET A 24 12.93 9.44 0.33
N THR A 25 13.34 10.31 1.21
CA THR A 25 14.66 10.25 1.84
C THR A 25 14.76 9.04 2.78
N LEU A 26 13.72 8.81 3.58
CA LEU A 26 13.62 7.67 4.48
C LEU A 26 13.62 6.35 3.69
N LEU A 27 12.86 6.24 2.60
CA LEU A 27 12.82 5.07 1.74
C LEU A 27 14.21 4.68 1.20
N LYS A 28 15.00 5.67 0.77
CA LYS A 28 16.39 5.45 0.33
C LYS A 28 17.28 4.89 1.44
N SER A 29 17.06 5.35 2.68
CA SER A 29 17.77 4.83 3.86
C SER A 29 17.34 3.39 4.19
N ILE A 30 16.05 3.11 4.13
CA ILE A 30 15.47 1.79 4.35
C ILE A 30 16.03 0.78 3.36
N PHE A 31 16.10 1.12 2.07
CA PHE A 31 16.70 0.24 1.07
C PHE A 31 18.18 -0.07 1.31
N LYS A 32 18.93 0.85 1.91
CA LYS A 32 20.33 0.62 2.28
C LYS A 32 20.47 -0.26 3.51
N SER A 33 19.57 -0.10 4.49
CA SER A 33 19.63 -0.86 5.76
C SER A 33 18.96 -2.23 5.66
N GLY A 34 18.02 -2.42 4.73
CA GLY A 34 17.18 -3.62 4.63
C GLY A 34 16.16 -3.77 5.77
N ASN A 35 15.84 -2.69 6.49
CA ASN A 35 14.91 -2.73 7.62
C ASN A 35 13.46 -2.88 7.12
N LEU A 36 12.94 -4.11 7.17
CA LEU A 36 11.58 -4.42 6.72
C LEU A 36 10.49 -3.78 7.60
N SER A 37 10.72 -3.62 8.89
CA SER A 37 9.74 -3.00 9.78
C SER A 37 9.52 -1.53 9.41
N ASP A 38 10.60 -0.79 9.16
CA ASP A 38 10.52 0.61 8.72
C ASP A 38 9.91 0.71 7.31
N PHE A 39 10.22 -0.24 6.42
CA PHE A 39 9.60 -0.33 5.10
C PHE A 39 8.08 -0.50 5.18
N ILE A 40 7.61 -1.45 5.97
CA ILE A 40 6.18 -1.72 6.19
C ILE A 40 5.48 -0.47 6.70
N ALA A 41 6.01 0.15 7.76
CA ALA A 41 5.42 1.35 8.35
C ALA A 41 5.33 2.50 7.35
N LEU A 42 6.38 2.73 6.57
CA LEU A 42 6.43 3.80 5.58
C LEU A 42 5.44 3.58 4.45
N VAL A 43 5.43 2.39 3.86
CA VAL A 43 4.59 2.07 2.67
C VAL A 43 3.11 2.14 3.02
N GLU A 44 2.69 1.56 4.14
CA GLU A 44 1.29 1.62 4.59
C GLU A 44 0.86 3.04 4.95
N SER A 45 1.72 3.80 5.62
CA SER A 45 1.46 5.21 5.94
C SER A 45 1.28 6.07 4.70
N GLU A 46 2.11 5.88 3.67
CA GLU A 46 1.99 6.59 2.38
C GLU A 46 0.65 6.30 1.70
N ALA A 47 0.28 5.02 1.60
CA ALA A 47 -0.97 4.60 1.00
C ALA A 47 -2.18 5.20 1.72
N LEU A 48 -2.21 5.07 3.05
CA LEU A 48 -3.33 5.54 3.86
C LEU A 48 -3.43 7.08 3.89
N THR A 49 -2.30 7.78 3.95
CA THR A 49 -2.29 9.25 3.95
C THR A 49 -2.84 9.81 2.65
N LEU A 50 -2.47 9.23 1.49
CA LEU A 50 -3.01 9.65 0.20
C LEU A 50 -4.54 9.48 0.15
N HIS A 51 -5.04 8.33 0.57
CA HIS A 51 -6.47 8.05 0.61
C HIS A 51 -7.22 8.96 1.61
N ALA A 52 -6.63 9.23 2.78
CA ALA A 52 -7.21 10.15 3.75
C ALA A 52 -7.36 11.56 3.18
N MET A 53 -6.38 12.05 2.42
CA MET A 53 -6.49 13.34 1.74
C MET A 53 -7.60 13.36 0.69
N MET A 54 -7.75 12.29 -0.10
CA MET A 54 -8.85 12.18 -1.05
C MET A 54 -10.20 12.17 -0.34
N MET A 55 -10.33 11.45 0.76
CA MET A 55 -11.54 11.36 1.57
C MET A 55 -11.94 12.69 2.22
N THR A 56 -10.99 13.59 2.44
CA THR A 56 -11.20 14.91 3.07
C THR A 56 -11.14 16.07 2.06
N SER A 57 -11.01 15.79 0.76
CA SER A 57 -11.02 16.79 -0.29
C SER A 57 -12.42 17.43 -0.51
N SER A 58 -12.48 18.51 -1.26
CA SER A 58 -13.76 19.14 -1.62
C SER A 58 -13.89 19.26 -3.15
N PRO A 59 -14.77 18.51 -3.80
CA PRO A 59 -15.69 17.50 -3.23
C PRO A 59 -14.95 16.27 -2.68
N TYR A 60 -15.59 15.51 -1.81
CA TYR A 60 -15.06 14.25 -1.27
C TYR A 60 -14.82 13.23 -2.38
N PHE A 61 -13.71 12.49 -2.25
CA PHE A 61 -13.32 11.50 -3.25
C PHE A 61 -12.87 10.21 -2.55
N ILE A 62 -13.71 9.17 -2.58
CA ILE A 62 -13.46 7.89 -1.90
C ILE A 62 -13.23 6.82 -2.95
N LEU A 63 -12.05 6.20 -2.93
CA LEU A 63 -11.66 5.12 -3.83
C LEU A 63 -11.71 3.74 -3.16
N MET A 64 -11.53 3.69 -1.84
CA MET A 64 -11.62 2.45 -1.09
C MET A 64 -13.04 1.89 -1.12
N LYS A 65 -13.16 0.59 -1.36
CA LYS A 65 -14.39 -0.17 -1.26
C LYS A 65 -14.44 -0.95 0.07
N PRO A 66 -15.60 -1.48 0.50
CA PRO A 66 -15.68 -2.29 1.71
C PRO A 66 -14.67 -3.46 1.72
N ASN A 67 -14.49 -4.14 0.59
CA ASN A 67 -13.51 -5.23 0.48
C ASN A 67 -12.07 -4.74 0.60
N THR A 68 -11.74 -3.52 0.16
CA THR A 68 -10.41 -2.92 0.37
C THR A 68 -10.08 -2.85 1.86
N LEU A 69 -11.02 -2.33 2.67
CA LEU A 69 -10.86 -2.24 4.12
C LEU A 69 -10.81 -3.62 4.79
N ALA A 70 -11.63 -4.57 4.32
CA ALA A 70 -11.62 -5.93 4.84
C ALA A 70 -10.26 -6.61 4.61
N VAL A 71 -9.69 -6.48 3.42
CA VAL A 71 -8.36 -7.01 3.09
C VAL A 71 -7.28 -6.37 3.94
N ILE A 72 -7.28 -5.05 4.12
CA ILE A 72 -6.32 -4.34 4.98
C ILE A 72 -6.36 -4.87 6.41
N ASN A 73 -7.56 -4.99 7.00
CA ASN A 73 -7.71 -5.52 8.35
C ASN A 73 -7.19 -6.95 8.47
N LYS A 74 -7.48 -7.82 7.49
CA LYS A 74 -6.97 -9.19 7.43
C LYS A 74 -5.45 -9.26 7.35
N ILE A 75 -4.80 -8.37 6.59
CA ILE A 75 -3.34 -8.26 6.52
C ILE A 75 -2.76 -7.91 7.90
N TRP A 76 -3.32 -6.92 8.58
CA TRP A 76 -2.88 -6.54 9.93
C TRP A 76 -3.08 -7.66 10.95
N GLU A 77 -4.23 -8.34 10.93
CA GLU A 77 -4.51 -9.49 11.81
C GLU A 77 -3.50 -10.61 11.58
N PHE A 78 -3.26 -10.99 10.33
CA PHE A 78 -2.32 -12.03 9.97
C PHE A 78 -0.90 -11.68 10.42
N ARG A 79 -0.42 -10.48 10.11
CA ARG A 79 0.89 -9.99 10.53
C ARG A 79 1.04 -9.99 12.05
N ASN A 80 0.07 -9.48 12.77
CA ASN A 80 0.11 -9.45 14.24
C ASN A 80 0.12 -10.84 14.87
N LYS A 81 -0.55 -11.80 14.26
CA LYS A 81 -0.64 -13.19 14.74
C LYS A 81 0.63 -14.00 14.43
N THR A 82 1.25 -13.77 13.29
CA THR A 82 2.30 -14.63 12.75
C THR A 82 3.70 -14.02 12.82
N GLY A 83 3.79 -12.68 12.85
CA GLY A 83 5.06 -11.96 12.79
C GLY A 83 5.67 -11.89 11.38
N PHE A 84 4.98 -12.33 10.32
CA PHE A 84 5.46 -12.23 8.95
C PHE A 84 5.55 -10.77 8.46
N ASN A 85 6.50 -10.53 7.55
CA ASN A 85 6.82 -9.19 7.03
C ASN A 85 6.03 -8.88 5.75
N LEU A 86 4.71 -8.97 5.81
CA LEU A 86 3.88 -8.54 4.70
C LEU A 86 3.25 -7.17 4.99
N CYS A 87 3.07 -6.39 3.94
CA CYS A 87 2.38 -5.09 4.00
C CYS A 87 1.55 -4.86 2.74
N PHE A 88 0.82 -3.77 2.73
CA PHE A 88 0.06 -3.37 1.55
C PHE A 88 0.45 -1.97 1.07
N THR A 89 0.22 -1.74 -0.20
CA THR A 89 0.11 -0.41 -0.78
C THR A 89 -1.15 -0.30 -1.62
N LEU A 90 -1.57 0.94 -1.89
CA LEU A 90 -2.77 1.25 -2.65
C LEU A 90 -2.41 2.25 -3.75
N ASP A 91 -2.94 2.00 -4.94
CA ASP A 91 -2.96 2.98 -6.01
C ASP A 91 -4.17 3.91 -5.89
N ALA A 92 -4.37 4.74 -6.90
CA ALA A 92 -5.57 5.57 -7.03
C ALA A 92 -6.79 4.72 -7.41
N GLY A 93 -7.14 3.74 -6.59
CA GLY A 93 -8.21 2.78 -6.81
C GLY A 93 -8.60 1.98 -5.57
N ALA A 94 -9.36 0.91 -5.79
CA ALA A 94 -9.80 0.00 -4.73
C ALA A 94 -8.88 -1.23 -4.56
N ASN A 95 -7.94 -1.44 -5.50
CA ASN A 95 -7.08 -2.60 -5.50
C ASN A 95 -6.02 -2.51 -4.41
N VAL A 96 -5.77 -3.63 -3.74
CA VAL A 96 -4.72 -3.76 -2.73
C VAL A 96 -3.55 -4.48 -3.37
N HIS A 97 -2.37 -3.89 -3.28
CA HIS A 97 -1.11 -4.53 -3.65
C HIS A 97 -0.46 -5.06 -2.38
N LEU A 98 -0.34 -6.37 -2.29
CA LEU A 98 0.30 -7.03 -1.15
C LEU A 98 1.78 -7.24 -1.45
N LEU A 99 2.63 -6.73 -0.57
CA LEU A 99 4.08 -6.83 -0.68
C LEU A 99 4.61 -7.76 0.42
N TYR A 100 5.49 -8.68 0.07
CA TYR A 100 6.10 -9.63 1.01
C TYR A 100 7.48 -10.10 0.54
N PRO A 101 8.37 -10.48 1.47
CA PRO A 101 9.65 -11.06 1.12
C PRO A 101 9.49 -12.42 0.42
N LYS A 102 10.32 -12.71 -0.57
CA LYS A 102 10.28 -13.98 -1.31
C LYS A 102 10.44 -15.21 -0.38
N SER A 103 11.16 -15.06 0.72
CA SER A 103 11.32 -16.11 1.74
C SER A 103 10.03 -16.48 2.48
N GLU A 104 9.02 -15.59 2.47
CA GLU A 104 7.72 -15.79 3.13
C GLU A 104 6.59 -16.04 2.11
N ALA A 105 6.94 -16.30 0.84
CA ALA A 105 5.98 -16.40 -0.26
C ALA A 105 4.97 -17.53 -0.06
N LYS A 106 5.41 -18.68 0.42
CA LYS A 106 4.52 -19.85 0.60
C LYS A 106 3.40 -19.54 1.58
N GLU A 107 3.75 -19.08 2.77
CA GLU A 107 2.80 -18.79 3.86
C GLU A 107 1.88 -17.62 3.47
N THR A 108 2.42 -16.63 2.77
CA THR A 108 1.62 -15.50 2.26
C THR A 108 0.64 -15.94 1.18
N LEU A 109 1.02 -16.80 0.26
CA LEU A 109 0.12 -17.33 -0.76
C LEU A 109 -0.97 -18.22 -0.14
N ASP A 110 -0.64 -19.03 0.86
CA ASP A 110 -1.62 -19.80 1.63
C ASP A 110 -2.62 -18.87 2.33
N PHE A 111 -2.15 -17.77 2.93
CA PHE A 111 -3.02 -16.75 3.53
C PHE A 111 -3.93 -16.09 2.48
N ILE A 112 -3.40 -15.70 1.31
CA ILE A 112 -4.21 -15.10 0.24
C ILE A 112 -5.32 -16.07 -0.18
N GLN A 113 -5.01 -17.34 -0.40
CA GLN A 113 -5.95 -18.34 -0.86
C GLN A 113 -7.03 -18.69 0.17
N ASN A 114 -6.66 -18.73 1.44
CA ASN A 114 -7.59 -19.15 2.49
C ASN A 114 -8.41 -18.00 3.07
N GLU A 115 -7.85 -16.77 3.11
CA GLU A 115 -8.47 -15.68 3.84
C GLU A 115 -8.79 -14.44 3.00
N LEU A 116 -8.11 -14.21 1.86
CA LEU A 116 -8.29 -12.99 1.07
C LEU A 116 -9.04 -13.19 -0.23
N ILE A 117 -8.97 -14.37 -0.84
CA ILE A 117 -9.50 -14.62 -2.19
C ILE A 117 -10.99 -14.28 -2.34
N SER A 118 -11.79 -14.51 -1.28
CA SER A 118 -13.22 -14.20 -1.28
C SER A 118 -13.55 -12.70 -1.36
N PHE A 119 -12.58 -11.83 -1.09
CA PHE A 119 -12.71 -10.38 -1.24
C PHE A 119 -12.29 -9.89 -2.62
N CYS A 120 -11.64 -10.74 -3.41
CA CYS A 120 -11.18 -10.42 -4.76
C CYS A 120 -12.31 -10.56 -5.78
N GLU A 121 -12.30 -9.72 -6.82
CA GLU A 121 -13.25 -9.82 -7.92
C GLU A 121 -13.07 -11.17 -8.65
N ASN A 122 -14.17 -11.91 -8.81
CA ASN A 122 -14.18 -13.26 -9.40
C ASN A 122 -13.19 -14.26 -8.74
N ASN A 123 -12.82 -14.06 -7.49
CA ASN A 123 -11.79 -14.82 -6.78
C ASN A 123 -10.44 -14.84 -7.54
N GLN A 124 -10.07 -13.74 -8.17
CA GLN A 124 -8.84 -13.63 -8.95
C GLN A 124 -7.87 -12.65 -8.33
N TYR A 125 -6.59 -12.97 -8.40
CA TYR A 125 -5.47 -12.10 -8.04
C TYR A 125 -4.28 -12.36 -8.97
N ILE A 126 -3.35 -11.42 -9.02
CA ILE A 126 -2.15 -11.49 -9.86
C ILE A 126 -0.95 -11.70 -8.94
N ILE A 127 -0.08 -12.65 -9.29
CA ILE A 127 1.22 -12.84 -8.65
C ILE A 127 2.27 -12.23 -9.57
N ASP A 128 3.12 -11.39 -8.99
CA ASP A 128 4.22 -10.75 -9.70
C ASP A 128 5.49 -10.75 -8.82
N GLU A 129 6.64 -10.55 -9.44
CA GLU A 129 7.94 -10.42 -8.77
C GLU A 129 8.62 -9.13 -9.23
N MET A 130 9.45 -8.57 -8.35
CA MET A 130 10.25 -7.41 -8.69
C MET A 130 11.27 -7.79 -9.78
N GLY A 131 11.21 -7.12 -10.91
CA GLY A 131 12.11 -7.31 -12.04
C GLY A 131 13.42 -6.55 -11.91
N ASP A 132 14.26 -6.64 -12.95
CA ASP A 132 15.60 -6.03 -13.00
C ASP A 132 15.61 -4.50 -13.17
N GLY A 133 14.43 -3.88 -13.27
CA GLY A 133 14.28 -2.45 -13.52
C GLY A 133 14.24 -2.09 -15.00
N ALA A 134 14.13 -0.79 -15.28
CA ALA A 134 14.12 -0.29 -16.66
C ALA A 134 15.52 -0.38 -17.29
N LEU A 135 15.59 -0.94 -18.48
CA LEU A 135 16.82 -0.91 -19.30
C LEU A 135 16.85 0.41 -20.08
N GLU A 136 17.96 1.14 -20.01
CA GLU A 136 18.21 2.25 -20.93
C GLU A 136 18.46 1.68 -22.34
N HIS A 137 17.72 2.19 -23.31
CA HIS A 137 17.87 1.89 -24.75
C HIS A 137 18.53 3.05 -25.47
#